data_64032cb0f4818de399b3128522489e26
#
_entry.id   64032cb0f4818de399b3128522489e26
#
_cell.length_a   1.000
_cell.length_b   1.000
_cell.length_c   1.000
_cell.angle_alpha   90.00
_cell.angle_beta   90.00
_cell.angle_gamma   90.00
#
_symmetry.space_group_name_H-M   'P 1'
#
loop_
_entity.id
_entity.type
_entity.pdbx_description
1 polymer ?
#
loop_
_entity_poly.entity_id
_entity_poly.type
_entity_poly.pdbx_seq_one_letter_code
_entity_poly.pdbx_strand_id
1 'polypeptide(L)'
;AYAVEHGYHGAENLSIIPGEVGASAVQNIGAYGVEAKDIIYKVEAVEIATGRVVVFDNADCEYSYRQSKFKHEWKDKYLVTHVIYRLQKTFRPDLDYGNIRSALEAKCIAEPTAQQLRDVIIEIREAKLPDPKVLGNAGSFFMNPIVEKAKYEELAALYPGMPHYTIDDSHEKIPAGWMID
;
A
#
# COMPACT_ATOMS: atom_id res chain seq x y z
N ALA A 1 -7.07 12.53 4.10
CA ALA A 1 -7.91 13.71 4.30
C ALA A 1 -7.20 14.98 3.80
N TYR A 2 -6.20 15.49 4.51
CA TYR A 2 -5.55 16.78 4.21
C TYR A 2 -5.18 16.97 2.72
N ALA A 3 -4.58 15.98 2.08
CA ALA A 3 -4.19 16.07 0.67
C ALA A 3 -5.40 16.32 -0.25
N VAL A 4 -6.46 15.54 -0.10
CA VAL A 4 -7.69 15.65 -0.91
C VAL A 4 -8.38 16.99 -0.68
N GLU A 5 -8.49 17.43 0.57
CA GLU A 5 -9.09 18.72 0.97
C GLU A 5 -8.34 19.93 0.37
N HIS A 6 -7.03 19.79 0.10
CA HIS A 6 -6.21 20.84 -0.48
C HIS A 6 -5.92 20.64 -1.98
N GLY A 7 -6.64 19.72 -2.65
CA GLY A 7 -6.50 19.47 -4.09
C GLY A 7 -5.17 18.84 -4.48
N TYR A 8 -4.62 17.99 -3.60
CA TYR A 8 -3.45 17.17 -3.88
C TYR A 8 -3.87 15.70 -3.99
N HIS A 9 -3.41 15.01 -5.04
CA HIS A 9 -3.87 13.70 -5.45
C HIS A 9 -2.75 12.68 -5.55
N GLY A 10 -3.12 11.38 -5.47
CA GLY A 10 -2.23 10.22 -5.56
C GLY A 10 -2.14 9.41 -4.27
N ALA A 11 -2.75 9.87 -3.18
CA ALA A 11 -2.77 9.18 -1.89
C ALA A 11 -4.16 8.64 -1.51
N GLU A 12 -5.17 8.77 -2.36
CA GLU A 12 -6.57 8.42 -2.07
C GLU A 12 -6.71 6.95 -1.68
N ASN A 13 -6.05 6.05 -2.42
CA ASN A 13 -6.09 4.60 -2.18
C ASN A 13 -5.40 4.18 -0.87
N LEU A 14 -4.53 5.02 -0.32
CA LEU A 14 -3.85 4.81 0.96
C LEU A 14 -4.64 5.32 2.17
N SER A 15 -5.94 5.56 2.03
CA SER A 15 -6.78 6.12 3.08
C SER A 15 -6.91 5.17 4.28
N ILE A 16 -6.95 5.76 5.48
CA ILE A 16 -7.12 5.10 6.79
C ILE A 16 -6.19 3.91 7.07
N ILE A 17 -5.01 3.88 6.44
CA ILE A 17 -3.98 2.92 6.83
C ILE A 17 -3.46 3.34 8.21
N PRO A 18 -3.53 2.48 9.24
CA PRO A 18 -3.00 2.79 10.55
C PRO A 18 -1.47 2.85 10.54
N GLY A 19 -0.90 3.64 11.43
CA GLY A 19 0.55 3.77 11.61
C GLY A 19 1.07 5.19 11.33
N GLU A 20 2.34 5.38 11.60
CA GLU A 20 3.02 6.66 11.48
C GLU A 20 3.51 6.90 10.03
N VAL A 21 3.61 8.18 9.66
CA VAL A 21 4.10 8.57 8.32
C VAL A 21 5.51 8.03 8.05
N GLY A 22 6.41 8.07 9.04
CA GLY A 22 7.75 7.49 8.91
C GLY A 22 7.74 6.00 8.60
N ALA A 23 6.84 5.24 9.23
CA ALA A 23 6.68 3.81 8.99
C ALA A 23 6.23 3.51 7.54
N SER A 24 5.55 4.45 6.88
CA SER A 24 5.16 4.29 5.48
C SER A 24 6.37 4.11 4.55
N ALA A 25 7.44 4.85 4.82
CA ALA A 25 8.69 4.74 4.07
C ALA A 25 9.48 3.49 4.43
N VAL A 26 9.46 3.08 5.69
CA VAL A 26 10.18 1.86 6.12
C VAL A 26 9.56 0.60 5.51
N GLN A 27 8.25 0.50 5.53
CA GLN A 27 7.53 -0.71 5.10
C GLN A 27 7.02 -0.65 3.65
N ASN A 28 7.17 0.47 2.96
CA ASN A 28 6.52 0.69 1.68
C ASN A 28 5.04 0.27 1.75
N ILE A 29 4.27 0.93 2.63
CA ILE A 29 2.85 0.61 2.82
C ILE A 29 2.10 0.69 1.49
N GLY A 30 1.08 -0.14 1.32
CA GLY A 30 0.28 -0.13 0.12
C GLY A 30 -1.11 -0.69 0.36
N ALA A 31 -2.06 -0.16 -0.39
CA ALA A 31 -3.43 -0.63 -0.42
C ALA A 31 -4.05 -0.30 -1.79
N TYR A 32 -4.96 -1.16 -2.24
CA TYR A 32 -5.76 -0.91 -3.45
C TYR A 32 -4.95 -0.48 -4.68
N GLY A 33 -3.87 -1.22 -4.97
CA GLY A 33 -3.02 -1.01 -6.16
C GLY A 33 -1.94 0.05 -6.00
N VAL A 34 -2.00 0.92 -4.99
CA VAL A 34 -1.04 2.01 -4.76
C VAL A 34 -0.11 1.68 -3.60
N GLU A 35 1.17 1.98 -3.75
CA GLU A 35 2.18 1.85 -2.69
C GLU A 35 2.77 3.21 -2.32
N ALA A 36 3.33 3.33 -1.12
CA ALA A 36 3.95 4.58 -0.67
C ALA A 36 5.09 5.05 -1.59
N LYS A 37 5.85 4.11 -2.15
CA LYS A 37 6.93 4.41 -3.13
C LYS A 37 6.45 5.23 -4.33
N ASP A 38 5.18 5.08 -4.74
CA ASP A 38 4.63 5.77 -5.92
C ASP A 38 4.51 7.28 -5.69
N ILE A 39 4.41 7.70 -4.43
CA ILE A 39 4.28 9.10 -4.03
C ILE A 39 5.46 9.62 -3.20
N ILE A 40 6.31 8.76 -2.64
CA ILE A 40 7.53 9.20 -1.92
C ILE A 40 8.48 9.86 -2.90
N TYR A 41 8.89 11.07 -2.58
CA TYR A 41 9.93 11.79 -3.30
C TYR A 41 11.29 11.64 -2.63
N LYS A 42 11.33 11.88 -1.30
CA LYS A 42 12.54 11.77 -0.48
C LYS A 42 12.18 11.31 0.93
N VAL A 43 13.19 10.77 1.61
CA VAL A 43 13.10 10.42 3.03
C VAL A 43 14.23 11.12 3.77
N GLU A 44 13.90 11.90 4.80
CA GLU A 44 14.85 12.47 5.72
C GLU A 44 14.97 11.60 6.96
N ALA A 45 16.17 11.30 7.36
CA ALA A 45 16.47 10.48 8.52
C ALA A 45 17.68 10.98 9.30
N VAL A 46 17.76 10.63 10.57
CA VAL A 46 18.94 10.85 11.40
C VAL A 46 19.75 9.56 11.44
N GLU A 47 21.03 9.65 11.10
CA GLU A 47 21.98 8.55 11.28
C GLU A 47 22.25 8.37 12.78
N ILE A 48 21.89 7.20 13.31
CA ILE A 48 21.91 6.94 14.76
C ILE A 48 23.35 7.05 15.34
N ALA A 49 24.33 6.56 14.59
CA ALA A 49 25.71 6.54 15.06
C ALA A 49 26.35 7.93 15.19
N THR A 50 25.93 8.90 14.37
CA THR A 50 26.57 10.22 14.29
C THR A 50 25.65 11.39 14.66
N GLY A 51 24.33 11.16 14.69
CA GLY A 51 23.33 12.20 14.87
C GLY A 51 23.14 13.11 13.65
N ARG A 52 23.80 12.82 12.53
CA ARG A 52 23.69 13.63 11.30
C ARG A 52 22.37 13.39 10.59
N VAL A 53 21.79 14.46 10.06
CA VAL A 53 20.64 14.38 9.15
C VAL A 53 21.14 13.95 7.77
N VAL A 54 20.46 12.94 7.20
CA VAL A 54 20.72 12.40 5.86
C VAL A 54 19.41 12.43 5.09
N VAL A 55 19.47 12.73 3.79
CA VAL A 55 18.33 12.71 2.89
C VAL A 55 18.57 11.68 1.80
N PHE A 56 17.63 10.76 1.66
CA PHE A 56 17.65 9.72 0.64
C PHE A 56 16.64 10.05 -0.45
N ASP A 57 17.01 9.87 -1.71
CA ASP A 57 16.06 9.87 -2.81
C ASP A 57 15.23 8.57 -2.83
N ASN A 58 14.09 8.59 -3.47
CA ASN A 58 13.22 7.41 -3.59
C ASN A 58 13.99 6.17 -4.10
N ALA A 59 14.81 6.37 -5.14
CA ALA A 59 15.59 5.28 -5.75
C ALA A 59 16.60 4.65 -4.78
N ASP A 60 17.17 5.43 -3.86
CA ASP A 60 18.15 4.94 -2.88
C ASP A 60 17.52 3.94 -1.90
N CYS A 61 16.21 4.07 -1.66
CA CYS A 61 15.47 3.26 -0.71
C CYS A 61 15.18 1.83 -1.21
N GLU A 62 15.37 1.55 -2.51
CA GLU A 62 15.16 0.24 -3.15
C GLU A 62 13.84 -0.43 -2.77
N TYR A 63 12.74 0.31 -2.96
CA TYR A 63 11.43 -0.16 -2.59
C TYR A 63 10.96 -1.34 -3.43
N SER A 64 10.43 -2.35 -2.74
CA SER A 64 9.65 -3.44 -3.34
C SER A 64 8.44 -3.78 -2.45
N TYR A 65 7.70 -4.83 -2.78
CA TYR A 65 6.49 -5.18 -2.04
C TYR A 65 6.76 -5.38 -0.55
N ARG A 66 6.29 -4.46 0.28
CA ARG A 66 6.50 -4.41 1.76
C ARG A 66 7.98 -4.39 2.17
N GLN A 67 8.87 -3.90 1.31
CA GLN A 67 10.30 -3.87 1.54
C GLN A 67 10.90 -2.50 1.21
N SER A 68 12.00 -2.20 1.92
CA SER A 68 12.90 -1.09 1.66
C SER A 68 14.25 -1.38 2.29
N LYS A 69 15.29 -0.62 1.94
CA LYS A 69 16.60 -0.70 2.64
C LYS A 69 16.51 -0.47 4.15
N PHE A 70 15.51 0.30 4.62
CA PHE A 70 15.31 0.50 6.07
C PHE A 70 14.96 -0.79 6.82
N LYS A 71 14.48 -1.83 6.14
CA LYS A 71 14.23 -3.15 6.74
C LYS A 71 15.40 -4.11 6.65
N HIS A 72 16.43 -3.77 5.88
CA HIS A 72 17.57 -4.62 5.57
C HIS A 72 18.89 -3.91 5.91
N GLU A 73 19.58 -3.43 4.91
CA GLU A 73 20.91 -2.83 4.98
C GLU A 73 20.98 -1.63 5.95
N TRP A 74 19.91 -0.84 6.02
CA TRP A 74 19.80 0.36 6.86
C TRP A 74 19.09 0.14 8.19
N LYS A 75 18.70 -1.10 8.48
CA LYS A 75 18.03 -1.44 9.73
C LYS A 75 18.91 -1.04 10.92
N ASP A 76 18.28 -0.40 11.90
CA ASP A 76 18.91 0.09 13.15
C ASP A 76 20.04 1.13 12.93
N LYS A 77 20.21 1.64 11.69
CA LYS A 77 21.19 2.69 11.38
C LYS A 77 20.58 4.08 11.25
N TYR A 78 19.33 4.18 10.90
CA TYR A 78 18.64 5.44 10.64
C TYR A 78 17.29 5.52 11.33
N LEU A 79 17.00 6.70 11.89
CA LEU A 79 15.69 7.07 12.40
C LEU A 79 15.01 7.99 11.38
N VAL A 80 13.95 7.52 10.72
CA VAL A 80 13.18 8.33 9.76
C VAL A 80 12.45 9.44 10.51
N THR A 81 12.71 10.70 10.11
CA THR A 81 12.13 11.90 10.72
C THR A 81 11.04 12.51 9.85
N HIS A 82 11.25 12.55 8.52
CA HIS A 82 10.28 13.09 7.57
C HIS A 82 10.20 12.22 6.32
N VAL A 83 9.00 12.14 5.76
CA VAL A 83 8.76 11.57 4.43
C VAL A 83 8.18 12.68 3.56
N ILE A 84 8.89 13.01 2.49
CA ILE A 84 8.49 14.03 1.54
C ILE A 84 7.72 13.34 0.41
N TYR A 85 6.43 13.64 0.28
CA TYR A 85 5.58 13.13 -0.78
C TYR A 85 5.50 14.10 -1.95
N ARG A 86 5.55 13.57 -3.17
CA ARG A 86 5.24 14.29 -4.39
C ARG A 86 3.83 13.93 -4.83
N LEU A 87 2.89 14.80 -4.57
CA LEU A 87 1.49 14.64 -4.94
C LEU A 87 1.17 15.40 -6.23
N GLN A 88 0.12 14.98 -6.91
CA GLN A 88 -0.30 15.56 -8.18
C GLN A 88 -1.37 16.64 -7.96
N LYS A 89 -1.45 17.61 -8.89
CA LYS A 89 -2.52 18.61 -8.94
C LYS A 89 -3.75 18.15 -9.72
N THR A 90 -3.57 17.13 -10.58
CA THR A 90 -4.64 16.56 -11.38
C THR A 90 -5.03 15.22 -10.80
N PHE A 91 -6.31 15.05 -10.51
CA PHE A 91 -6.85 13.78 -10.05
C PHE A 91 -6.86 12.76 -11.19
N ARG A 92 -6.27 11.61 -10.96
CA ARG A 92 -6.30 10.44 -11.84
C ARG A 92 -6.58 9.22 -10.97
N PRO A 93 -7.85 8.75 -10.92
CA PRO A 93 -8.22 7.64 -10.05
C PRO A 93 -7.59 6.33 -10.52
N ASP A 94 -7.04 5.56 -9.59
CA ASP A 94 -6.75 4.15 -9.79
C ASP A 94 -7.91 3.33 -9.22
N LEU A 95 -8.67 2.67 -10.11
CA LEU A 95 -9.89 1.95 -9.79
C LEU A 95 -9.78 0.44 -10.04
N ASP A 96 -8.65 -0.02 -10.56
CA ASP A 96 -8.53 -1.37 -11.13
C ASP A 96 -8.26 -2.45 -10.07
N TYR A 97 -8.07 -2.06 -8.83
CA TYR A 97 -7.76 -3.00 -7.76
C TYR A 97 -8.98 -3.33 -6.89
N GLY A 98 -9.20 -4.62 -6.69
CA GLY A 98 -10.23 -5.11 -5.78
C GLY A 98 -11.65 -4.79 -6.24
N ASN A 99 -12.51 -4.42 -5.31
CA ASN A 99 -13.92 -4.15 -5.53
C ASN A 99 -14.27 -2.64 -5.59
N ILE A 100 -13.29 -1.78 -5.89
CA ILE A 100 -13.52 -0.32 -5.96
C ILE A 100 -14.55 0.01 -7.05
N ARG A 101 -14.38 -0.53 -8.27
CA ARG A 101 -15.31 -0.29 -9.38
C ARG A 101 -16.74 -0.71 -9.04
N SER A 102 -16.92 -1.93 -8.57
CA SER A 102 -18.26 -2.44 -8.20
C SER A 102 -18.89 -1.65 -7.05
N ALA A 103 -18.10 -1.16 -6.10
CA ALA A 103 -18.60 -0.32 -5.03
C ALA A 103 -19.03 1.08 -5.52
N LEU A 104 -18.32 1.66 -6.47
CA LEU A 104 -18.71 2.92 -7.14
C LEU A 104 -19.96 2.73 -8.00
N GLU A 105 -20.03 1.64 -8.77
CA GLU A 105 -21.20 1.29 -9.59
C GLU A 105 -22.45 1.11 -8.73
N ALA A 106 -22.35 0.43 -7.59
CA ALA A 106 -23.45 0.26 -6.65
C ALA A 106 -24.00 1.61 -6.11
N LYS A 107 -23.15 2.65 -6.12
CA LYS A 107 -23.51 4.03 -5.75
C LYS A 107 -23.88 4.91 -6.95
N CYS A 108 -23.98 4.33 -8.16
CA CYS A 108 -24.22 5.06 -9.41
C CYS A 108 -23.17 6.17 -9.69
N ILE A 109 -21.91 5.96 -9.29
CA ILE A 109 -20.81 6.90 -9.51
C ILE A 109 -19.96 6.39 -10.66
N ALA A 110 -20.09 6.95 -11.85
CA ALA A 110 -19.31 6.57 -13.04
C ALA A 110 -17.93 7.24 -13.04
N GLU A 111 -17.88 8.51 -12.69
CA GLU A 111 -16.64 9.31 -12.63
C GLU A 111 -16.49 9.88 -11.21
N PRO A 112 -15.76 9.21 -10.33
CA PRO A 112 -15.65 9.66 -8.95
C PRO A 112 -14.76 10.90 -8.83
N THR A 113 -15.13 11.81 -7.94
CA THR A 113 -14.19 12.80 -7.41
C THR A 113 -13.19 12.11 -6.46
N ALA A 114 -12.08 12.80 -6.14
CA ALA A 114 -11.09 12.29 -5.18
C ALA A 114 -11.71 12.00 -3.80
N GLN A 115 -12.65 12.85 -3.37
CA GLN A 115 -13.36 12.64 -2.10
C GLN A 115 -14.26 11.40 -2.16
N GLN A 116 -15.03 11.23 -3.25
CA GLN A 116 -15.90 10.06 -3.42
C GLN A 116 -15.10 8.74 -3.48
N LEU A 117 -13.96 8.74 -4.20
CA LEU A 117 -13.07 7.58 -4.21
C LEU A 117 -12.56 7.26 -2.80
N ARG A 118 -12.09 8.28 -2.08
CA ARG A 118 -11.62 8.13 -0.70
C ARG A 118 -12.72 7.56 0.21
N ASP A 119 -13.93 8.07 0.13
CA ASP A 119 -15.04 7.65 0.96
C ASP A 119 -15.42 6.18 0.69
N VAL A 120 -15.49 5.78 -0.58
CA VAL A 120 -15.72 4.39 -0.97
C VAL A 120 -14.62 3.47 -0.45
N ILE A 121 -13.35 3.87 -0.52
CA ILE A 121 -12.25 3.07 0.04
C ILE A 121 -12.37 2.93 1.55
N ILE A 122 -12.75 3.98 2.25
CA ILE A 122 -12.98 3.95 3.70
C ILE A 122 -14.09 2.94 4.02
N GLU A 123 -15.24 3.03 3.37
CA GLU A 123 -16.35 2.09 3.57
C GLU A 123 -15.95 0.63 3.32
N ILE A 124 -15.23 0.36 2.23
CA ILE A 124 -14.72 -0.99 1.93
C ILE A 124 -13.82 -1.50 3.04
N ARG A 125 -12.95 -0.63 3.58
CA ARG A 125 -12.01 -1.00 4.64
C ARG A 125 -12.74 -1.24 5.96
N GLU A 126 -13.63 -0.34 6.35
CA GLU A 126 -14.42 -0.46 7.59
C GLU A 126 -15.34 -1.69 7.57
N ALA A 127 -15.84 -2.09 6.41
CA ALA A 127 -16.63 -3.31 6.27
C ALA A 127 -15.80 -4.60 6.45
N LYS A 128 -14.49 -4.55 6.19
CA LYS A 128 -13.60 -5.72 6.24
C LYS A 128 -12.74 -5.78 7.50
N LEU A 129 -12.42 -4.65 8.08
CA LEU A 129 -11.46 -4.54 9.17
C LEU A 129 -12.22 -4.10 10.44
N PRO A 130 -12.13 -4.85 11.54
CA PRO A 130 -12.74 -4.42 12.79
C PRO A 130 -12.10 -3.13 13.30
N ASP A 131 -12.89 -2.24 13.90
CA ASP A 131 -12.36 -1.08 14.60
C ASP A 131 -11.51 -1.55 15.79
N PRO A 132 -10.20 -1.21 15.85
CA PRO A 132 -9.31 -1.62 16.95
C PRO A 132 -9.76 -1.14 18.33
N LYS A 133 -10.61 -0.11 18.39
CA LYS A 133 -11.19 0.40 19.65
C LYS A 133 -12.31 -0.52 20.17
N VAL A 134 -12.93 -1.30 19.30
CA VAL A 134 -14.04 -2.21 19.63
C VAL A 134 -13.54 -3.63 19.72
N LEU A 135 -12.74 -4.06 18.74
CA LEU A 135 -12.17 -5.39 18.68
C LEU A 135 -10.69 -5.30 18.29
N GLY A 136 -9.81 -5.67 19.21
CA GLY A 136 -8.37 -5.72 18.94
C GLY A 136 -8.05 -6.63 17.78
N ASN A 137 -7.18 -6.17 16.88
CA ASN A 137 -6.66 -6.97 15.79
C ASN A 137 -5.17 -6.67 15.57
N ALA A 138 -4.45 -7.64 15.03
CA ALA A 138 -3.02 -7.53 14.73
C ALA A 138 -2.76 -7.18 13.25
N GLY A 139 -3.81 -6.91 12.48
CA GLY A 139 -3.72 -6.73 11.03
C GLY A 139 -3.40 -8.03 10.29
N SER A 140 -2.95 -7.94 9.05
CA SER A 140 -2.47 -9.09 8.28
C SER A 140 -1.10 -9.53 8.80
N PHE A 141 -1.04 -10.71 9.42
CA PHE A 141 0.21 -11.28 9.92
C PHE A 141 1.10 -11.81 8.78
N PHE A 142 0.50 -12.47 7.82
CA PHE A 142 1.24 -13.02 6.68
C PHE A 142 1.27 -12.03 5.50
N MET A 143 2.43 -11.94 4.86
CA MET A 143 2.55 -11.31 3.54
C MET A 143 1.97 -12.26 2.49
N ASN A 144 1.38 -11.68 1.44
CA ASN A 144 0.99 -12.46 0.27
C ASN A 144 2.25 -13.01 -0.41
N PRO A 145 2.41 -14.34 -0.55
CA PRO A 145 3.59 -14.89 -1.21
C PRO A 145 3.60 -14.53 -2.70
N ILE A 146 4.81 -14.25 -3.19
CA ILE A 146 5.08 -14.14 -4.62
C ILE A 146 5.73 -15.46 -5.03
N VAL A 147 5.17 -16.11 -6.02
CA VAL A 147 5.61 -17.43 -6.52
C VAL A 147 5.89 -17.34 -8.00
N GLU A 148 6.70 -18.26 -8.53
CA GLU A 148 6.87 -18.41 -9.96
C GLU A 148 5.54 -18.79 -10.65
N LYS A 149 5.31 -18.30 -11.84
CA LYS A 149 4.09 -18.54 -12.61
C LYS A 149 3.79 -20.03 -12.78
N ALA A 150 4.81 -20.83 -13.05
CA ALA A 150 4.66 -22.30 -13.13
C ALA A 150 4.12 -22.91 -11.82
N LYS A 151 4.58 -22.41 -10.67
CA LYS A 151 4.08 -22.86 -9.37
C LYS A 151 2.63 -22.43 -9.13
N TYR A 152 2.27 -21.22 -9.55
CA TYR A 152 0.87 -20.78 -9.50
C TYR A 152 -0.02 -21.67 -10.38
N GLU A 153 0.39 -21.97 -11.62
CA GLU A 153 -0.38 -22.82 -12.55
C GLU A 153 -0.60 -24.24 -11.98
N GLU A 154 0.42 -24.82 -11.36
CA GLU A 154 0.30 -26.12 -10.65
C GLU A 154 -0.77 -26.04 -9.55
N LEU A 155 -0.70 -24.99 -8.70
CA LEU A 155 -1.65 -24.81 -7.62
C LEU A 155 -3.06 -24.49 -8.11
N ALA A 156 -3.21 -23.67 -9.13
CA ALA A 156 -4.50 -23.31 -9.72
C ALA A 156 -5.24 -24.52 -10.31
N ALA A 157 -4.50 -25.52 -10.81
CA ALA A 157 -5.07 -26.78 -11.27
C ALA A 157 -5.65 -27.61 -10.11
N LEU A 158 -5.05 -27.52 -8.91
CA LEU A 158 -5.52 -28.23 -7.71
C LEU A 158 -6.63 -27.45 -6.97
N TYR A 159 -6.60 -26.12 -7.05
CA TYR A 159 -7.53 -25.23 -6.36
C TYR A 159 -8.21 -24.28 -7.36
N PRO A 160 -9.26 -24.75 -8.06
CA PRO A 160 -9.98 -23.93 -9.03
C PRO A 160 -10.56 -22.66 -8.36
N GLY A 161 -10.33 -21.50 -8.99
CA GLY A 161 -10.79 -20.22 -8.46
C GLY A 161 -9.84 -19.54 -7.47
N MET A 162 -8.60 -20.07 -7.29
CA MET A 162 -7.58 -19.42 -6.48
C MET A 162 -7.28 -18.02 -7.02
N PRO A 163 -7.50 -16.95 -6.23
CA PRO A 163 -7.22 -15.60 -6.67
C PRO A 163 -5.72 -15.34 -6.78
N HIS A 164 -5.32 -14.48 -7.71
CA HIS A 164 -3.93 -14.09 -7.88
C HIS A 164 -3.82 -12.68 -8.42
N TYR A 165 -2.61 -12.13 -8.35
CA TYR A 165 -2.25 -10.85 -8.93
C TYR A 165 -0.92 -11.00 -9.66
N THR A 166 -0.92 -10.74 -10.96
CA THR A 166 0.30 -10.78 -11.78
C THR A 166 1.25 -9.66 -11.35
N ILE A 167 2.49 -10.03 -11.04
CA ILE A 167 3.55 -9.09 -10.66
C ILE A 167 4.39 -8.72 -11.90
N ASP A 168 4.78 -9.74 -12.66
CA ASP A 168 5.53 -9.64 -13.93
C ASP A 168 5.26 -10.89 -14.78
N ASP A 169 5.97 -11.04 -15.87
CA ASP A 169 5.78 -12.14 -16.82
C ASP A 169 6.05 -13.52 -16.21
N SER A 170 6.78 -13.58 -15.11
CA SER A 170 7.27 -14.82 -14.46
C SER A 170 6.75 -15.04 -13.06
N HIS A 171 6.10 -14.05 -12.43
CA HIS A 171 5.70 -14.14 -11.03
C HIS A 171 4.23 -13.76 -10.79
N GLU A 172 3.60 -14.53 -9.91
CA GLU A 172 2.25 -14.30 -9.41
C GLU A 172 2.24 -14.12 -7.89
N LYS A 173 1.37 -13.25 -7.40
CA LYS A 173 1.16 -13.04 -5.96
C LYS A 173 -0.18 -13.64 -5.54
N ILE A 174 -0.15 -14.53 -4.55
CA ILE A 174 -1.33 -15.24 -4.04
C ILE A 174 -1.77 -14.59 -2.71
N PRO A 175 -3.06 -14.25 -2.54
CA PRO A 175 -3.56 -13.70 -1.28
C PRO A 175 -3.42 -14.68 -0.12
N ALA A 176 -2.65 -14.32 0.91
CA ALA A 176 -2.46 -15.16 2.10
C ALA A 176 -3.79 -15.38 2.85
N GLY A 177 -4.67 -14.38 2.91
CA GLY A 177 -5.99 -14.52 3.52
C GLY A 177 -6.80 -15.66 2.90
N TRP A 178 -6.83 -15.76 1.58
CA TRP A 178 -7.54 -16.83 0.90
C TRP A 178 -6.98 -18.24 1.21
N MET A 179 -5.67 -18.33 1.45
CA MET A 179 -5.03 -19.61 1.78
C MET A 179 -5.28 -20.06 3.23
N ILE A 180 -5.73 -19.14 4.09
CA ILE A 180 -5.97 -19.39 5.52
C ILE A 180 -7.45 -19.74 5.78
N ASP A 181 -8.37 -19.13 5.00
CA ASP A 181 -9.80 -19.38 5.09
C ASP A 181 -10.16 -20.80 4.57
#